data_72954338ad5deb1a7bef552328a8374d
#
_entry.id   72954338ad5deb1a7bef552328a8374d
#
_cell.length_a   1.000
_cell.length_b   1.000
_cell.length_c   1.000
_cell.angle_alpha   90.00
_cell.angle_beta   90.00
_cell.angle_gamma   90.00
#
_symmetry.space_group_name_H-M   'P 1'
#
loop_
_entity.id
_entity.type
_entity.pdbx_description
1 polymer ?
#
loop_
_entity_poly.entity_id
_entity_poly.type
_entity_poly.pdbx_seq_one_letter_code
_entity_poly.pdbx_strand_id
1 'polypeptide(L)'
;MSVFIIRRLLQSGVVVIIMSFIVFSGVFLIGDPVEILVSDDADQEEREEMIKSMGLDKPFLVQYGIFVSKALKGNLGESFVFNEPALLLILDRMPATMELAVVSLMIAIIFGIPLGVWAGLKPDSWASKSIMTGSILGFSLPTFWVGIMMILLFAVMLGWLPSTGRGDVQVILGMPLSIFSWDGFSHVLMPAVNLALFKLSMVIRLARAGTREVLHQDYIKFAKAKGLQESRIILVHVMKNILIPVVTVLGLEFGGLVAFSVVTETVFAWPGMGKLLIDSIGLLDRPIIVAYLMIIVFLFVFINLVVDICLLYTSPSPRDLSTSRMPSSA
;
A
#
# COMPACT_ATOMS: atom_id res chain seq x y z
N MET A 1 -2.11 -28.26 2.00
CA MET A 1 -2.89 -27.03 1.77
C MET A 1 -3.56 -26.55 3.06
N SER A 2 -4.47 -27.30 3.68
CA SER A 2 -5.16 -26.91 4.92
C SER A 2 -4.22 -26.54 6.07
N VAL A 3 -3.17 -27.32 6.31
CA VAL A 3 -2.18 -27.04 7.37
C VAL A 3 -1.45 -25.70 7.15
N PHE A 4 -1.11 -25.37 5.91
CA PHE A 4 -0.47 -24.08 5.58
C PHE A 4 -1.42 -22.91 5.88
N ILE A 5 -2.68 -23.00 5.42
CA ILE A 5 -3.68 -21.93 5.63
C ILE A 5 -3.95 -21.73 7.12
N ILE A 6 -4.14 -22.85 7.89
CA ILE A 6 -4.36 -22.76 9.33
C ILE A 6 -3.17 -22.11 10.04
N ARG A 7 -1.94 -22.53 9.72
CA ARG A 7 -0.73 -21.94 10.29
C ARG A 7 -0.63 -20.44 9.97
N ARG A 8 -0.96 -20.05 8.74
CA ARG A 8 -0.93 -18.64 8.30
C ARG A 8 -1.99 -17.81 9.02
N LEU A 9 -3.20 -18.34 9.17
CA LEU A 9 -4.27 -17.68 9.93
C LEU A 9 -3.89 -17.49 11.41
N LEU A 10 -3.30 -18.50 12.04
CA LEU A 10 -2.82 -18.38 13.42
C LEU A 10 -1.71 -17.32 13.55
N GLN A 11 -0.74 -17.31 12.64
CA GLN A 11 0.30 -16.28 12.60
C GLN A 11 -0.30 -14.88 12.41
N SER A 12 -1.26 -14.74 11.50
CA SER A 12 -1.99 -13.48 11.27
C SER A 12 -2.71 -13.02 12.53
N GLY A 13 -3.38 -13.92 13.24
CA GLY A 13 -4.05 -13.60 14.51
C GLY A 13 -3.08 -13.11 15.59
N VAL A 14 -1.92 -13.78 15.72
CA VAL A 14 -0.87 -13.34 16.66
C VAL A 14 -0.35 -11.96 16.31
N VAL A 15 -0.09 -11.68 15.02
CA VAL A 15 0.36 -10.35 14.56
C VAL A 15 -0.68 -9.28 14.91
N VAL A 16 -1.97 -9.52 14.64
CA VAL A 16 -3.04 -8.57 14.96
C VAL A 16 -3.11 -8.30 16.46
N ILE A 17 -2.99 -9.32 17.32
CA ILE A 17 -3.00 -9.15 18.77
C ILE A 17 -1.81 -8.32 19.26
N ILE A 18 -0.60 -8.66 18.80
CA ILE A 18 0.62 -7.93 19.18
C ILE A 18 0.53 -6.48 18.72
N MET A 19 0.12 -6.26 17.48
CA MET A 19 0.00 -4.91 16.92
C MET A 19 -1.11 -4.10 17.60
N SER A 20 -2.24 -4.72 17.96
CA SER A 20 -3.28 -4.03 18.72
C SER A 20 -2.78 -3.55 20.09
N PHE A 21 -1.97 -4.37 20.76
CA PHE A 21 -1.37 -3.99 22.03
C PHE A 21 -0.37 -2.83 21.87
N ILE A 22 0.49 -2.89 20.83
CA ILE A 22 1.47 -1.84 20.53
C ILE A 22 0.74 -0.52 20.17
N VAL A 23 -0.26 -0.58 19.30
CA VAL A 23 -1.04 0.60 18.87
C VAL A 23 -1.73 1.22 20.07
N PHE A 24 -2.44 0.41 20.87
CA PHE A 24 -3.12 0.90 22.07
C PHE A 24 -2.14 1.54 23.07
N SER A 25 -1.00 0.86 23.32
CA SER A 25 0.04 1.37 24.22
C SER A 25 0.67 2.68 23.71
N GLY A 26 0.96 2.75 22.41
CA GLY A 26 1.54 3.93 21.78
C GLY A 26 0.64 5.15 21.89
N VAL A 27 -0.64 4.99 21.59
CA VAL A 27 -1.62 6.11 21.68
C VAL A 27 -1.89 6.50 23.13
N PHE A 28 -1.83 5.56 24.06
CA PHE A 28 -1.94 5.85 25.50
C PHE A 28 -0.82 6.77 26.01
N LEU A 29 0.37 6.69 25.40
CA LEU A 29 1.54 7.51 25.76
C LEU A 29 1.53 8.93 25.14
N ILE A 30 0.68 9.20 24.12
CA ILE A 30 0.71 10.46 23.34
C ILE A 30 0.12 11.66 24.08
N GLY A 31 -0.45 11.50 25.25
CA GLY A 31 -1.03 12.62 26.04
C GLY A 31 -2.35 12.20 26.73
N ASP A 32 -3.01 13.12 27.41
CA ASP A 32 -4.28 12.88 28.09
C ASP A 32 -5.44 13.44 27.22
N PRO A 33 -6.42 12.60 26.78
CA PRO A 33 -7.55 13.09 26.00
C PRO A 33 -8.43 14.05 26.81
N VAL A 34 -8.39 13.98 28.10
CA VAL A 34 -9.19 14.84 29.00
C VAL A 34 -8.72 16.30 28.91
N GLU A 35 -7.41 16.54 28.73
CA GLU A 35 -6.87 17.91 28.56
C GLU A 35 -7.39 18.64 27.30
N ILE A 36 -7.89 17.87 26.33
CA ILE A 36 -8.39 18.43 25.05
C ILE A 36 -9.90 18.58 25.06
N LEU A 37 -10.59 17.65 25.74
CA LEU A 37 -12.07 17.57 25.74
C LEU A 37 -12.69 18.43 26.80
N VAL A 38 -11.95 18.75 27.84
CA VAL A 38 -12.38 19.61 28.92
C VAL A 38 -11.84 21.00 28.71
N SER A 39 -12.69 22.02 28.77
CA SER A 39 -12.28 23.41 28.66
C SER A 39 -11.33 23.79 29.81
N ASP A 40 -10.40 24.73 29.55
CA ASP A 40 -9.43 25.22 30.54
C ASP A 40 -10.13 25.77 31.82
N ASP A 41 -11.39 26.16 31.69
CA ASP A 41 -12.21 26.71 32.76
C ASP A 41 -13.09 25.67 33.49
N ALA A 42 -13.00 24.39 33.10
CA ALA A 42 -13.83 23.34 33.70
C ALA A 42 -13.43 23.01 35.14
N ASP A 43 -14.46 22.78 35.98
CA ASP A 43 -14.26 22.44 37.37
C ASP A 43 -13.67 21.02 37.53
N GLN A 44 -13.00 20.78 38.64
CA GLN A 44 -12.32 19.52 38.93
C GLN A 44 -13.29 18.34 38.96
N GLU A 45 -14.57 18.58 39.35
CA GLU A 45 -15.63 17.57 39.31
C GLU A 45 -15.98 17.13 37.88
N GLU A 46 -16.13 18.06 36.95
CA GLU A 46 -16.40 17.75 35.52
C GLU A 46 -15.25 16.95 34.90
N ARG A 47 -14.02 17.28 35.27
CA ARG A 47 -12.83 16.54 34.81
C ARG A 47 -12.82 15.09 35.32
N GLU A 48 -13.13 14.87 36.62
CA GLU A 48 -13.20 13.53 37.20
C GLU A 48 -14.35 12.70 36.62
N GLU A 49 -15.49 13.30 36.35
CA GLU A 49 -16.63 12.65 35.72
C GLU A 49 -16.28 12.21 34.29
N MET A 50 -15.58 13.06 33.53
CA MET A 50 -15.11 12.74 32.18
C MET A 50 -14.11 11.56 32.19
N ILE A 51 -13.12 11.56 33.10
CA ILE A 51 -12.17 10.46 33.29
C ILE A 51 -12.91 9.16 33.58
N LYS A 52 -13.91 9.18 34.46
CA LYS A 52 -14.69 7.98 34.81
C LYS A 52 -15.60 7.52 33.67
N SER A 53 -16.24 8.45 32.95
CA SER A 53 -17.11 8.12 31.81
C SER A 53 -16.35 7.46 30.68
N MET A 54 -15.10 7.88 30.44
CA MET A 54 -14.18 7.29 29.45
C MET A 54 -13.51 6.01 29.95
N GLY A 55 -13.61 5.69 31.27
CA GLY A 55 -12.95 4.53 31.87
C GLY A 55 -11.42 4.65 31.92
N LEU A 56 -10.91 5.88 31.91
CA LEU A 56 -9.48 6.18 32.01
C LEU A 56 -8.94 6.04 33.44
N ASP A 57 -9.84 5.93 34.43
CA ASP A 57 -9.57 5.63 35.84
C ASP A 57 -9.10 4.18 36.07
N LYS A 58 -9.30 3.28 35.09
CA LYS A 58 -9.00 1.85 35.22
C LYS A 58 -7.52 1.53 34.94
N PRO A 59 -7.00 0.44 35.50
CA PRO A 59 -5.66 -0.02 35.18
C PRO A 59 -5.50 -0.27 33.66
N PHE A 60 -4.33 0.04 33.11
CA PHE A 60 -4.03 -0.05 31.67
C PHE A 60 -4.49 -1.36 30.99
N LEU A 61 -4.21 -2.53 31.63
CA LEU A 61 -4.63 -3.83 31.08
C LEU A 61 -6.15 -4.00 31.04
N VAL A 62 -6.86 -3.39 31.95
CA VAL A 62 -8.34 -3.41 31.95
C VAL A 62 -8.88 -2.54 30.82
N GLN A 63 -8.28 -1.36 30.60
CA GLN A 63 -8.63 -0.49 29.47
C GLN A 63 -8.36 -1.19 28.14
N TYR A 64 -7.20 -1.86 28.00
CA TYR A 64 -6.90 -2.66 26.82
C TYR A 64 -7.91 -3.80 26.60
N GLY A 65 -8.29 -4.53 27.66
CA GLY A 65 -9.30 -5.58 27.58
C GLY A 65 -10.68 -5.05 27.12
N ILE A 66 -11.09 -3.88 27.61
CA ILE A 66 -12.31 -3.20 27.17
C ILE A 66 -12.22 -2.81 25.70
N PHE A 67 -11.08 -2.23 25.28
CA PHE A 67 -10.82 -1.88 23.89
C PHE A 67 -10.94 -3.10 22.97
N VAL A 68 -10.24 -4.20 23.26
CA VAL A 68 -10.32 -5.43 22.47
C VAL A 68 -11.73 -5.99 22.39
N SER A 69 -12.46 -6.01 23.53
CA SER A 69 -13.85 -6.47 23.55
C SER A 69 -14.78 -5.62 22.68
N LYS A 70 -14.60 -4.30 22.66
CA LYS A 70 -15.34 -3.38 21.79
C LYS A 70 -14.94 -3.55 20.32
N ALA A 71 -13.62 -3.65 20.05
CA ALA A 71 -13.08 -3.83 18.70
C ALA A 71 -13.59 -5.11 18.03
N LEU A 72 -13.69 -6.22 18.77
CA LEU A 72 -14.28 -7.48 18.28
C LEU A 72 -15.76 -7.36 17.89
N LYS A 73 -16.46 -6.36 18.41
CA LYS A 73 -17.84 -6.03 18.06
C LYS A 73 -17.94 -4.97 16.96
N GLY A 74 -16.81 -4.56 16.36
CA GLY A 74 -16.74 -3.53 15.32
C GLY A 74 -16.78 -2.09 15.87
N ASN A 75 -16.70 -1.91 17.19
CA ASN A 75 -16.65 -0.58 17.79
C ASN A 75 -15.19 -0.23 18.12
N LEU A 76 -14.58 0.64 17.31
CA LEU A 76 -13.23 1.17 17.51
C LEU A 76 -13.21 2.53 18.23
N GLY A 77 -14.36 2.97 18.77
CA GLY A 77 -14.56 4.26 19.42
C GLY A 77 -15.24 5.29 18.53
N GLU A 78 -15.58 6.40 19.13
CA GLU A 78 -16.20 7.56 18.47
C GLU A 78 -15.17 8.69 18.41
N SER A 79 -15.11 9.36 17.26
CA SER A 79 -14.28 10.55 17.07
C SER A 79 -14.67 11.65 18.03
N PHE A 80 -13.70 12.27 18.67
CA PHE A 80 -13.93 13.41 19.56
C PHE A 80 -14.22 14.70 18.80
N VAL A 81 -13.74 14.78 17.55
CA VAL A 81 -13.88 15.97 16.70
C VAL A 81 -15.14 15.90 15.86
N PHE A 82 -15.40 14.75 15.23
CA PHE A 82 -16.51 14.58 14.28
C PHE A 82 -17.78 14.05 14.93
N ASN A 83 -17.72 13.54 16.18
CA ASN A 83 -18.83 12.90 16.90
C ASN A 83 -19.51 11.76 16.10
N GLU A 84 -18.70 11.01 15.35
CA GLU A 84 -19.13 9.87 14.55
C GLU A 84 -18.27 8.64 14.85
N PRO A 85 -18.76 7.40 14.61
CA PRO A 85 -17.96 6.20 14.78
C PRO A 85 -16.69 6.23 13.93
N ALA A 86 -15.52 6.11 14.56
CA ALA A 86 -14.22 6.19 13.89
C ALA A 86 -14.09 5.18 12.75
N LEU A 87 -14.66 3.98 12.90
CA LEU A 87 -14.69 2.97 11.85
C LEU A 87 -15.41 3.46 10.59
N LEU A 88 -16.57 4.10 10.72
CA LEU A 88 -17.34 4.59 9.58
C LEU A 88 -16.61 5.72 8.84
N LEU A 89 -16.03 6.67 9.59
CA LEU A 89 -15.22 7.75 9.00
C LEU A 89 -14.05 7.22 8.17
N ILE A 90 -13.38 6.17 8.65
CA ILE A 90 -12.25 5.58 7.93
C ILE A 90 -12.74 4.80 6.71
N LEU A 91 -13.84 4.04 6.84
CA LEU A 91 -14.40 3.28 5.71
C LEU A 91 -14.92 4.20 4.60
N ASP A 92 -15.43 5.38 4.93
CA ASP A 92 -15.84 6.39 3.95
C ASP A 92 -14.65 6.96 3.16
N ARG A 93 -13.49 7.09 3.80
CA ARG A 93 -12.25 7.57 3.18
C ARG A 93 -11.44 6.47 2.45
N MET A 94 -11.69 5.21 2.80
CA MET A 94 -10.96 4.05 2.26
C MET A 94 -10.99 3.96 0.73
N PRO A 95 -12.13 4.17 0.03
CA PRO A 95 -12.16 4.11 -1.44
C PRO A 95 -11.18 5.08 -2.11
N ALA A 96 -10.99 6.27 -1.55
CA ALA A 96 -10.05 7.26 -2.09
C ALA A 96 -8.59 6.79 -1.98
N THR A 97 -8.20 6.24 -0.84
CA THR A 97 -6.85 5.67 -0.64
C THR A 97 -6.63 4.45 -1.53
N MET A 98 -7.63 3.55 -1.63
CA MET A 98 -7.53 2.36 -2.46
C MET A 98 -7.44 2.70 -3.95
N GLU A 99 -8.21 3.68 -4.43
CA GLU A 99 -8.13 4.21 -5.78
C GLU A 99 -6.72 4.69 -6.10
N LEU A 100 -6.15 5.53 -5.23
CA LEU A 100 -4.80 6.06 -5.38
C LEU A 100 -3.75 4.94 -5.41
N ALA A 101 -3.85 3.97 -4.50
CA ALA A 101 -2.93 2.84 -4.43
C ALA A 101 -3.00 1.95 -5.67
N VAL A 102 -4.21 1.64 -6.16
CA VAL A 102 -4.42 0.82 -7.36
C VAL A 102 -3.89 1.54 -8.60
N VAL A 103 -4.22 2.82 -8.80
CA VAL A 103 -3.74 3.59 -9.96
C VAL A 103 -2.20 3.68 -9.94
N SER A 104 -1.61 3.93 -8.77
CA SER A 104 -0.15 3.96 -8.61
C SER A 104 0.51 2.62 -8.95
N LEU A 105 -0.10 1.51 -8.50
CA LEU A 105 0.37 0.16 -8.82
C LEU A 105 0.29 -0.12 -10.32
N MET A 106 -0.82 0.27 -10.96
CA MET A 106 -1.01 0.12 -12.40
C MET A 106 0.03 0.92 -13.20
N ILE A 107 0.33 2.15 -12.80
CA ILE A 107 1.42 2.95 -13.38
C ILE A 107 2.75 2.22 -13.26
N ALA A 108 3.08 1.69 -12.08
CA ALA A 108 4.32 0.96 -11.86
C ALA A 108 4.43 -0.31 -12.72
N ILE A 109 3.32 -1.03 -12.94
CA ILE A 109 3.27 -2.23 -13.80
C ILE A 109 3.39 -1.85 -15.27
N ILE A 110 2.53 -0.94 -15.74
CA ILE A 110 2.40 -0.59 -17.17
C ILE A 110 3.71 0.01 -17.71
N PHE A 111 4.37 0.82 -16.93
CA PHE A 111 5.64 1.45 -17.33
C PHE A 111 6.87 0.68 -16.85
N GLY A 112 6.83 0.12 -15.64
CA GLY A 112 7.99 -0.52 -15.04
C GLY A 112 8.40 -1.83 -15.73
N ILE A 113 7.43 -2.67 -16.09
CA ILE A 113 7.74 -3.94 -16.77
C ILE A 113 8.36 -3.69 -18.15
N PRO A 114 7.75 -2.92 -19.07
CA PRO A 114 8.35 -2.68 -20.39
C PRO A 114 9.72 -2.01 -20.31
N LEU A 115 9.88 -0.99 -19.45
CA LEU A 115 11.16 -0.32 -19.26
C LEU A 115 12.23 -1.25 -18.69
N GLY A 116 11.89 -2.10 -17.73
CA GLY A 116 12.80 -3.09 -17.15
C GLY A 116 13.19 -4.18 -18.13
N VAL A 117 12.23 -4.70 -18.90
CA VAL A 117 12.49 -5.68 -19.98
C VAL A 117 13.41 -5.07 -21.03
N TRP A 118 13.11 -3.86 -21.50
CA TRP A 118 13.98 -3.17 -22.46
C TRP A 118 15.40 -3.00 -21.93
N ALA A 119 15.55 -2.56 -20.69
CA ALA A 119 16.84 -2.40 -20.03
C ALA A 119 17.58 -3.73 -19.83
N GLY A 120 16.86 -4.84 -19.72
CA GLY A 120 17.42 -6.20 -19.65
C GLY A 120 17.88 -6.75 -20.99
N LEU A 121 17.14 -6.46 -22.07
CA LEU A 121 17.45 -6.91 -23.44
C LEU A 121 18.67 -6.19 -24.01
N LYS A 122 18.86 -4.91 -23.73
CA LYS A 122 19.95 -4.08 -24.26
C LYS A 122 20.71 -3.39 -23.12
N PRO A 123 21.44 -4.14 -22.25
CA PRO A 123 21.99 -3.63 -21.01
C PRO A 123 23.03 -2.52 -21.20
N ASP A 124 23.77 -2.54 -22.32
CA ASP A 124 24.85 -1.59 -22.58
C ASP A 124 24.39 -0.33 -23.34
N SER A 125 23.11 -0.29 -23.75
CA SER A 125 22.55 0.85 -24.46
C SER A 125 22.42 2.10 -23.58
N TRP A 126 22.55 3.27 -24.18
CA TRP A 126 22.30 4.55 -23.50
C TRP A 126 20.89 4.61 -22.88
N ALA A 127 19.87 4.09 -23.57
CA ALA A 127 18.51 4.02 -23.04
C ALA A 127 18.43 3.19 -21.75
N SER A 128 19.10 2.02 -21.70
CA SER A 128 19.17 1.20 -20.50
C SER A 128 19.84 1.95 -19.34
N LYS A 129 20.95 2.62 -19.61
CA LYS A 129 21.67 3.43 -18.62
C LYS A 129 20.76 4.55 -18.07
N SER A 130 20.07 5.28 -18.97
CA SER A 130 19.14 6.35 -18.59
C SER A 130 17.94 5.83 -17.76
N ILE A 131 17.33 4.71 -18.17
CA ILE A 131 16.25 4.06 -17.43
C ILE A 131 16.74 3.68 -16.02
N MET A 132 17.91 3.08 -15.90
CA MET A 132 18.46 2.67 -14.60
C MET A 132 18.82 3.86 -13.72
N THR A 133 19.45 4.89 -14.28
CA THR A 133 19.75 6.13 -13.53
C THR A 133 18.47 6.82 -13.08
N GLY A 134 17.46 6.95 -13.96
CA GLY A 134 16.17 7.51 -13.62
C GLY A 134 15.45 6.71 -12.53
N SER A 135 15.54 5.38 -12.57
CA SER A 135 14.96 4.53 -11.54
C SER A 135 15.65 4.71 -10.18
N ILE A 136 16.97 4.89 -10.15
CA ILE A 136 17.71 5.16 -8.91
C ILE A 136 17.33 6.54 -8.36
N LEU A 137 17.25 7.55 -9.20
CA LEU A 137 16.83 8.91 -8.79
C LEU A 137 15.40 8.87 -8.23
N GLY A 138 14.46 8.22 -8.90
CA GLY A 138 13.07 8.08 -8.42
C GLY A 138 12.95 7.36 -7.08
N PHE A 139 13.88 6.49 -6.74
CA PHE A 139 13.94 5.81 -5.44
C PHE A 139 14.60 6.68 -4.36
N SER A 140 15.56 7.53 -4.73
CA SER A 140 16.41 8.27 -3.79
C SER A 140 15.80 9.60 -3.33
N LEU A 141 14.85 10.15 -4.10
CA LEU A 141 14.23 11.43 -3.77
C LEU A 141 13.09 11.25 -2.75
N PRO A 142 12.98 12.14 -1.73
CA PRO A 142 11.86 12.11 -0.81
C PRO A 142 10.53 12.34 -1.54
N THR A 143 9.54 11.48 -1.30
CA THR A 143 8.24 11.51 -2.00
C THR A 143 7.51 12.84 -1.81
N PHE A 144 7.56 13.42 -0.61
CA PHE A 144 6.95 14.74 -0.35
C PHE A 144 7.58 15.84 -1.19
N TRP A 145 8.90 15.83 -1.33
CA TRP A 145 9.61 16.82 -2.13
C TRP A 145 9.25 16.70 -3.62
N VAL A 146 9.22 15.46 -4.13
CA VAL A 146 8.80 15.21 -5.52
C VAL A 146 7.36 15.69 -5.74
N GLY A 147 6.45 15.39 -4.80
CA GLY A 147 5.06 15.85 -4.88
C GLY A 147 4.95 17.38 -4.96
N ILE A 148 5.67 18.11 -4.10
CA ILE A 148 5.70 19.57 -4.12
C ILE A 148 6.27 20.11 -5.44
N MET A 149 7.36 19.49 -5.94
CA MET A 149 7.94 19.88 -7.24
C MET A 149 6.99 19.61 -8.42
N MET A 150 6.23 18.52 -8.38
CA MET A 150 5.20 18.24 -9.38
C MET A 150 4.08 19.29 -9.34
N ILE A 151 3.59 19.66 -8.18
CA ILE A 151 2.59 20.72 -8.02
C ILE A 151 3.14 22.03 -8.60
N LEU A 152 4.36 22.42 -8.19
CA LEU A 152 4.98 23.64 -8.66
C LEU A 152 5.09 23.66 -10.20
N LEU A 153 5.58 22.57 -10.80
CA LEU A 153 5.80 22.51 -12.24
C LEU A 153 4.48 22.40 -13.02
N PHE A 154 3.65 21.39 -12.72
CA PHE A 154 2.51 21.05 -13.55
C PHE A 154 1.25 21.87 -13.23
N ALA A 155 1.06 22.26 -11.97
CA ALA A 155 -0.12 23.03 -11.60
C ALA A 155 0.16 24.53 -11.62
N VAL A 156 1.26 25.00 -11.03
CA VAL A 156 1.52 26.43 -10.87
C VAL A 156 2.18 27.04 -12.11
N MET A 157 3.27 26.44 -12.62
CA MET A 157 4.02 27.03 -13.75
C MET A 157 3.36 26.73 -15.10
N LEU A 158 2.90 25.53 -15.34
CA LEU A 158 2.34 25.09 -16.63
C LEU A 158 0.81 25.19 -16.67
N GLY A 159 0.12 25.16 -15.53
CA GLY A 159 -1.34 25.19 -15.47
C GLY A 159 -2.03 23.99 -16.14
N TRP A 160 -1.34 22.83 -16.24
CA TRP A 160 -1.84 21.66 -16.95
C TRP A 160 -2.74 20.77 -16.09
N LEU A 161 -2.43 20.68 -14.79
CA LEU A 161 -3.09 19.77 -13.85
C LEU A 161 -3.51 20.52 -12.59
N PRO A 162 -4.57 20.10 -11.91
CA PRO A 162 -4.98 20.70 -10.64
C PRO A 162 -3.96 20.39 -9.53
N SER A 163 -3.78 21.34 -8.60
CA SER A 163 -2.77 21.22 -7.55
C SER A 163 -3.15 20.25 -6.43
N THR A 164 -4.46 20.21 -6.08
CA THR A 164 -4.94 19.52 -4.87
C THR A 164 -6.38 19.00 -5.06
N GLY A 165 -6.81 18.11 -4.18
CA GLY A 165 -8.18 17.59 -4.15
C GLY A 165 -8.35 16.32 -4.98
N ARG A 166 -9.62 15.88 -5.13
CA ARG A 166 -9.97 14.62 -5.81
C ARG A 166 -10.77 14.81 -7.10
N GLY A 167 -11.30 16.04 -7.32
CA GLY A 167 -12.16 16.34 -8.46
C GLY A 167 -13.52 15.64 -8.40
N ASP A 168 -14.17 15.54 -9.55
CA ASP A 168 -15.48 14.91 -9.69
C ASP A 168 -15.41 13.40 -9.48
N VAL A 169 -16.32 12.88 -8.67
CA VAL A 169 -16.39 11.46 -8.29
C VAL A 169 -17.64 10.83 -8.89
N GLN A 170 -17.48 9.70 -9.56
CA GLN A 170 -18.59 8.88 -10.07
C GLN A 170 -18.75 7.62 -9.22
N VAL A 171 -19.99 7.25 -8.90
CA VAL A 171 -20.28 6.02 -8.17
C VAL A 171 -20.40 4.86 -9.16
N ILE A 172 -19.42 3.93 -9.12
CA ILE A 172 -19.40 2.75 -9.97
C ILE A 172 -19.37 1.51 -9.06
N LEU A 173 -20.34 0.62 -9.25
CA LEU A 173 -20.53 -0.57 -8.40
C LEU A 173 -20.61 -0.24 -6.90
N GLY A 174 -21.19 0.91 -6.55
CA GLY A 174 -21.30 1.37 -5.17
C GLY A 174 -20.01 2.01 -4.59
N MET A 175 -18.94 2.11 -5.37
CA MET A 175 -17.69 2.75 -4.94
C MET A 175 -17.55 4.13 -5.60
N PRO A 176 -17.24 5.17 -4.81
CA PRO A 176 -16.96 6.49 -5.35
C PRO A 176 -15.56 6.50 -5.96
N LEU A 177 -15.47 6.63 -7.29
CA LEU A 177 -14.22 6.63 -8.06
C LEU A 177 -14.11 7.90 -8.89
N SER A 178 -12.95 8.54 -8.88
CA SER A 178 -12.68 9.78 -9.62
C SER A 178 -12.05 9.52 -11.00
N ILE A 179 -11.38 8.40 -11.20
CA ILE A 179 -10.67 8.07 -12.45
C ILE A 179 -11.57 8.00 -13.68
N PHE A 180 -12.88 7.87 -13.52
CA PHE A 180 -13.85 7.75 -14.61
C PHE A 180 -14.44 9.09 -15.07
N SER A 181 -14.13 10.19 -14.42
CA SER A 181 -14.37 11.55 -14.90
C SER A 181 -13.06 12.17 -15.39
N TRP A 182 -13.13 13.08 -16.38
CA TRP A 182 -11.93 13.78 -16.86
C TRP A 182 -11.33 14.67 -15.79
N ASP A 183 -12.18 15.35 -15.04
CA ASP A 183 -11.76 16.20 -13.93
C ASP A 183 -11.09 15.36 -12.82
N GLY A 184 -11.74 14.31 -12.35
CA GLY A 184 -11.17 13.41 -11.34
C GLY A 184 -9.90 12.73 -11.80
N PHE A 185 -9.82 12.27 -13.07
CA PHE A 185 -8.60 11.69 -13.62
C PHE A 185 -7.42 12.68 -13.57
N SER A 186 -7.66 13.96 -13.89
CA SER A 186 -6.64 15.01 -13.83
C SER A 186 -6.10 15.20 -12.40
N HIS A 187 -6.96 15.06 -11.38
CA HIS A 187 -6.59 15.16 -9.97
C HIS A 187 -5.83 13.92 -9.46
N VAL A 188 -6.17 12.72 -9.96
CA VAL A 188 -5.50 11.46 -9.57
C VAL A 188 -4.08 11.38 -10.13
N LEU A 189 -3.80 11.97 -11.30
CA LEU A 189 -2.60 11.70 -12.08
C LEU A 189 -1.30 12.05 -11.32
N MET A 190 -1.19 13.27 -10.80
CA MET A 190 0.03 13.67 -10.06
C MET A 190 0.26 12.86 -8.79
N PRO A 191 -0.72 12.72 -7.85
CA PRO A 191 -0.51 11.93 -6.66
C PRO A 191 -0.25 10.45 -6.97
N ALA A 192 -0.90 9.87 -7.99
CA ALA A 192 -0.65 8.49 -8.38
C ALA A 192 0.75 8.28 -8.96
N VAL A 193 1.25 9.18 -9.80
CA VAL A 193 2.63 9.14 -10.31
C VAL A 193 3.62 9.31 -9.17
N ASN A 194 3.41 10.26 -8.26
CA ASN A 194 4.27 10.48 -7.10
C ASN A 194 4.40 9.21 -6.24
N LEU A 195 3.27 8.58 -5.91
CA LEU A 195 3.25 7.35 -5.13
C LEU A 195 3.84 6.15 -5.89
N ALA A 196 3.69 6.13 -7.23
CA ALA A 196 4.20 5.07 -8.09
C ALA A 196 5.73 5.08 -8.23
N LEU A 197 6.42 6.22 -8.13
CA LEU A 197 7.85 6.36 -8.46
C LEU A 197 8.74 5.34 -7.75
N PHE A 198 8.51 5.14 -6.45
CA PHE A 198 9.26 4.16 -5.67
C PHE A 198 9.04 2.73 -6.19
N LYS A 199 7.78 2.36 -6.43
CA LYS A 199 7.41 1.02 -6.92
C LYS A 199 7.83 0.80 -8.36
N LEU A 200 7.71 1.83 -9.19
CA LEU A 200 8.20 1.84 -10.58
C LEU A 200 9.68 1.50 -10.64
N SER A 201 10.50 2.14 -9.81
CA SER A 201 11.94 1.87 -9.70
C SER A 201 12.24 0.43 -9.31
N MET A 202 11.47 -0.13 -8.39
CA MET A 202 11.59 -1.52 -7.96
C MET A 202 11.20 -2.50 -9.07
N VAL A 203 10.09 -2.25 -9.77
CA VAL A 203 9.61 -3.08 -10.90
C VAL A 203 10.62 -3.08 -12.05
N ILE A 204 11.15 -1.91 -12.41
CA ILE A 204 12.18 -1.79 -13.46
C ILE A 204 13.38 -2.69 -13.12
N ARG A 205 13.90 -2.60 -11.91
CA ARG A 205 15.07 -3.39 -11.49
C ARG A 205 14.78 -4.89 -11.48
N LEU A 206 13.63 -5.28 -10.97
CA LEU A 206 13.22 -6.68 -10.90
C LEU A 206 12.99 -7.26 -12.29
N ALA A 207 12.27 -6.55 -13.16
CA ALA A 207 12.03 -6.97 -14.54
C ALA A 207 13.34 -7.05 -15.37
N ARG A 208 14.26 -6.08 -15.16
CA ARG A 208 15.59 -6.12 -15.81
C ARG A 208 16.40 -7.34 -15.37
N ALA A 209 16.48 -7.59 -14.07
CA ALA A 209 17.22 -8.72 -13.52
C ALA A 209 16.66 -10.06 -14.03
N GLY A 210 15.34 -10.25 -13.92
CA GLY A 210 14.68 -11.46 -14.42
C GLY A 210 14.81 -11.64 -15.94
N THR A 211 14.74 -10.55 -16.72
CA THR A 211 14.97 -10.64 -18.18
C THR A 211 16.35 -11.15 -18.49
N ARG A 212 17.39 -10.63 -17.84
CA ARG A 212 18.78 -11.07 -18.05
C ARG A 212 18.97 -12.53 -17.65
N GLU A 213 18.41 -12.93 -16.51
CA GLU A 213 18.48 -14.31 -16.03
C GLU A 213 17.83 -15.28 -17.03
N VAL A 214 16.61 -14.99 -17.47
CA VAL A 214 15.85 -15.82 -18.40
C VAL A 214 16.56 -15.95 -19.75
N LEU A 215 17.13 -14.86 -20.28
CA LEU A 215 17.81 -14.89 -21.58
C LEU A 215 19.03 -15.82 -21.64
N HIS A 216 19.64 -16.15 -20.51
CA HIS A 216 20.79 -17.05 -20.42
C HIS A 216 20.39 -18.52 -20.25
N GLN A 217 19.11 -18.83 -20.06
CA GLN A 217 18.61 -20.19 -19.88
C GLN A 217 18.70 -21.03 -21.17
N ASP A 218 18.95 -22.33 -21.02
CA ASP A 218 19.16 -23.24 -22.17
C ASP A 218 17.90 -23.40 -23.03
N TYR A 219 16.71 -23.35 -22.45
CA TYR A 219 15.47 -23.40 -23.24
C TYR A 219 15.30 -22.18 -24.15
N ILE A 220 15.86 -21.01 -23.81
CA ILE A 220 15.89 -19.83 -24.69
C ILE A 220 16.89 -20.03 -25.81
N LYS A 221 18.07 -20.56 -25.52
CA LYS A 221 19.06 -20.94 -26.57
C LYS A 221 18.44 -21.90 -27.55
N PHE A 222 17.74 -22.92 -27.06
CA PHE A 222 17.04 -23.89 -27.90
C PHE A 222 15.90 -23.26 -28.72
N ALA A 223 15.12 -22.34 -28.14
CA ALA A 223 14.10 -21.61 -28.89
C ALA A 223 14.68 -20.77 -30.02
N LYS A 224 15.83 -20.10 -29.79
CA LYS A 224 16.58 -19.38 -30.84
C LYS A 224 17.10 -20.32 -31.92
N ALA A 225 17.66 -21.46 -31.55
CA ALA A 225 18.16 -22.48 -32.50
C ALA A 225 17.02 -23.04 -33.37
N LYS A 226 15.81 -23.12 -32.88
CA LYS A 226 14.58 -23.47 -33.64
C LYS A 226 14.06 -22.36 -34.55
N GLY A 227 14.70 -21.20 -34.60
CA GLY A 227 14.30 -20.07 -35.44
C GLY A 227 13.10 -19.29 -34.97
N LEU A 228 12.75 -19.36 -33.67
CA LEU A 228 11.67 -18.53 -33.11
C LEU A 228 12.03 -17.05 -33.19
N GLN A 229 11.05 -16.24 -33.61
CA GLN A 229 11.20 -14.78 -33.65
C GLN A 229 11.46 -14.20 -32.24
N GLU A 230 12.32 -13.18 -32.18
CA GLU A 230 12.66 -12.51 -30.90
C GLU A 230 11.43 -11.99 -30.15
N SER A 231 10.45 -11.43 -30.84
CA SER A 231 9.19 -10.97 -30.25
C SER A 231 8.46 -12.09 -29.51
N ARG A 232 8.40 -13.28 -30.09
CA ARG A 232 7.76 -14.45 -29.48
C ARG A 232 8.55 -14.93 -28.26
N ILE A 233 9.89 -14.91 -28.34
CA ILE A 233 10.75 -15.26 -27.19
C ILE A 233 10.50 -14.30 -26.04
N ILE A 234 10.43 -12.99 -26.32
CA ILE A 234 10.21 -11.97 -25.30
C ILE A 234 8.80 -12.10 -24.70
N LEU A 235 7.75 -12.07 -25.54
CA LEU A 235 6.36 -11.98 -25.08
C LEU A 235 5.87 -13.27 -24.41
N VAL A 236 6.37 -14.44 -24.84
CA VAL A 236 5.90 -15.73 -24.31
C VAL A 236 6.86 -16.28 -23.27
N HIS A 237 8.15 -16.35 -23.57
CA HIS A 237 9.09 -17.03 -22.69
C HIS A 237 9.68 -16.11 -21.61
N VAL A 238 10.07 -14.89 -21.96
CA VAL A 238 10.63 -13.95 -20.98
C VAL A 238 9.51 -13.42 -20.07
N MET A 239 8.44 -12.88 -20.66
CA MET A 239 7.35 -12.28 -19.88
C MET A 239 6.72 -13.26 -18.89
N LYS A 240 6.45 -14.50 -19.31
CA LYS A 240 5.87 -15.52 -18.42
C LYS A 240 6.73 -15.74 -17.17
N ASN A 241 8.04 -15.75 -17.31
CA ASN A 241 8.96 -16.03 -16.22
C ASN A 241 9.20 -14.82 -15.30
N ILE A 242 9.16 -13.59 -15.83
CA ILE A 242 9.34 -12.38 -15.01
C ILE A 242 8.05 -11.93 -14.32
N LEU A 243 6.88 -12.21 -14.91
CA LEU A 243 5.60 -11.79 -14.33
C LEU A 243 5.35 -12.43 -12.96
N ILE A 244 5.70 -13.70 -12.77
CA ILE A 244 5.48 -14.40 -11.50
C ILE A 244 6.19 -13.68 -10.34
N PRO A 245 7.52 -13.48 -10.34
CA PRO A 245 8.20 -12.76 -9.25
C PRO A 245 7.77 -11.29 -9.15
N VAL A 246 7.47 -10.62 -10.27
CA VAL A 246 7.02 -9.23 -10.24
C VAL A 246 5.66 -9.10 -9.56
N VAL A 247 4.66 -9.89 -9.97
CA VAL A 247 3.31 -9.86 -9.37
C VAL A 247 3.35 -10.27 -7.90
N THR A 248 4.19 -11.24 -7.54
CA THR A 248 4.40 -11.66 -6.16
C THR A 248 4.87 -10.51 -5.29
N VAL A 249 5.95 -9.86 -5.71
CA VAL A 249 6.54 -8.76 -4.95
C VAL A 249 5.56 -7.57 -4.88
N LEU A 250 4.91 -7.22 -5.99
CA LEU A 250 3.92 -6.14 -6.02
C LEU A 250 2.71 -6.43 -5.13
N GLY A 251 2.26 -7.68 -5.07
CA GLY A 251 1.18 -8.08 -4.17
C GLY A 251 1.56 -7.85 -2.70
N LEU A 252 2.76 -8.27 -2.29
CA LEU A 252 3.27 -8.03 -0.93
C LEU A 252 3.46 -6.54 -0.64
N GLU A 253 3.87 -5.76 -1.63
CA GLU A 253 4.13 -4.34 -1.52
C GLU A 253 2.86 -3.47 -1.56
N PHE A 254 1.72 -4.02 -1.95
CA PHE A 254 0.47 -3.27 -2.05
C PHE A 254 -0.01 -2.75 -0.68
N GLY A 255 0.09 -3.58 0.36
CA GLY A 255 -0.21 -3.13 1.73
C GLY A 255 0.66 -1.94 2.16
N GLY A 256 1.95 -1.96 1.78
CA GLY A 256 2.86 -0.83 1.99
C GLY A 256 2.44 0.42 1.21
N LEU A 257 1.95 0.29 -0.04
CA LEU A 257 1.44 1.43 -0.81
C LEU A 257 0.30 2.14 -0.07
N VAL A 258 -0.66 1.36 0.45
CA VAL A 258 -1.79 1.92 1.21
C VAL A 258 -1.30 2.58 2.51
N ALA A 259 -0.39 1.94 3.25
CA ALA A 259 0.12 2.49 4.50
C ALA A 259 0.94 3.77 4.31
N PHE A 260 1.74 3.84 3.24
CA PHE A 260 2.62 4.99 2.96
C PHE A 260 1.99 6.05 2.04
N SER A 261 0.74 5.88 1.60
CA SER A 261 0.00 6.91 0.85
C SER A 261 -0.22 8.19 1.65
N VAL A 262 -0.16 8.11 2.98
CA VAL A 262 -0.38 9.22 3.95
C VAL A 262 0.34 10.49 3.52
N VAL A 263 1.63 10.40 3.20
CA VAL A 263 2.44 11.56 2.81
C VAL A 263 1.94 12.17 1.50
N THR A 264 1.65 11.33 0.50
CA THR A 264 1.12 11.76 -0.80
C THR A 264 -0.27 12.38 -0.65
N GLU A 265 -1.16 11.73 0.12
CA GLU A 265 -2.51 12.24 0.39
C GLU A 265 -2.47 13.62 1.07
N THR A 266 -1.54 13.81 2.00
CA THR A 266 -1.38 15.09 2.69
C THR A 266 -0.86 16.18 1.75
N VAL A 267 0.18 15.90 0.94
CA VAL A 267 0.78 16.88 0.01
C VAL A 267 -0.23 17.32 -1.04
N PHE A 268 -1.01 16.41 -1.60
CA PHE A 268 -2.00 16.71 -2.64
C PHE A 268 -3.40 17.01 -2.09
N ALA A 269 -3.57 17.12 -0.77
CA ALA A 269 -4.87 17.26 -0.09
C ALA A 269 -5.92 16.24 -0.61
N TRP A 270 -5.47 15.02 -0.89
CA TRP A 270 -6.32 13.92 -1.33
C TRP A 270 -7.14 13.40 -0.15
N PRO A 271 -8.49 13.31 -0.27
CA PRO A 271 -9.36 13.01 0.86
C PRO A 271 -9.38 11.50 1.23
N GLY A 272 -8.21 10.92 1.47
CA GLY A 272 -8.05 9.52 1.85
C GLY A 272 -7.97 9.29 3.35
N MET A 273 -7.79 8.03 3.75
CA MET A 273 -7.64 7.60 5.14
C MET A 273 -6.36 8.17 5.77
N GLY A 274 -5.27 8.29 5.01
CA GLY A 274 -3.98 8.77 5.49
C GLY A 274 -4.03 10.27 5.83
N LYS A 275 -4.72 11.06 5.00
CA LYS A 275 -4.96 12.47 5.31
C LYS A 275 -5.81 12.62 6.57
N LEU A 276 -6.87 11.82 6.71
CA LEU A 276 -7.69 11.78 7.93
C LEU A 276 -6.83 11.49 9.17
N LEU A 277 -5.87 10.56 9.08
CA LEU A 277 -4.94 10.27 10.18
C LEU A 277 -4.11 11.51 10.57
N ILE A 278 -3.49 12.19 9.60
CA ILE A 278 -2.64 13.36 9.89
C ILE A 278 -3.47 14.48 10.52
N ASP A 279 -4.65 14.76 9.97
CA ASP A 279 -5.57 15.75 10.52
C ASP A 279 -5.96 15.38 11.96
N SER A 280 -6.25 14.10 12.23
CA SER A 280 -6.61 13.58 13.56
C SER A 280 -5.45 13.61 14.56
N ILE A 281 -4.21 13.44 14.10
CA ILE A 281 -3.03 13.62 14.96
C ILE A 281 -2.90 15.08 15.39
N GLY A 282 -3.10 16.02 14.46
CA GLY A 282 -3.07 17.46 14.78
C GLY A 282 -4.16 17.90 15.74
N LEU A 283 -5.31 17.20 15.73
CA LEU A 283 -6.47 17.46 16.59
C LEU A 283 -6.49 16.54 17.83
N LEU A 284 -5.50 15.66 17.98
CA LEU A 284 -5.38 14.67 19.05
C LEU A 284 -6.61 13.75 19.18
N ASP A 285 -7.28 13.46 18.05
CA ASP A 285 -8.44 12.56 17.99
C ASP A 285 -7.99 11.10 18.06
N ARG A 286 -7.75 10.64 19.28
CA ARG A 286 -7.23 9.30 19.58
C ARG A 286 -8.05 8.15 19.01
N PRO A 287 -9.40 8.14 19.07
CA PRO A 287 -10.18 7.05 18.49
C PRO A 287 -9.91 6.84 17.01
N ILE A 288 -9.81 7.90 16.21
CA ILE A 288 -9.49 7.79 14.79
C ILE A 288 -8.06 7.28 14.60
N ILE A 289 -7.08 7.75 15.38
CA ILE A 289 -5.69 7.31 15.28
C ILE A 289 -5.59 5.80 15.53
N VAL A 290 -6.20 5.32 16.63
CA VAL A 290 -6.22 3.89 16.97
C VAL A 290 -6.94 3.09 15.89
N ALA A 291 -8.13 3.52 15.48
CA ALA A 291 -8.94 2.84 14.48
C ALA A 291 -8.22 2.75 13.13
N TYR A 292 -7.57 3.83 12.68
CA TYR A 292 -6.77 3.84 11.44
C TYR A 292 -5.63 2.82 11.51
N LEU A 293 -4.83 2.86 12.57
CA LEU A 293 -3.70 1.94 12.73
C LEU A 293 -4.16 0.49 12.78
N MET A 294 -5.27 0.20 13.46
CA MET A 294 -5.85 -1.16 13.49
C MET A 294 -6.34 -1.60 12.12
N ILE A 295 -7.02 -0.73 11.37
CA ILE A 295 -7.51 -1.05 10.02
C ILE A 295 -6.35 -1.28 9.06
N ILE A 296 -5.28 -0.46 9.11
CA ILE A 296 -4.08 -0.66 8.28
C ILE A 296 -3.40 -2.00 8.60
N VAL A 297 -3.25 -2.35 9.87
CA VAL A 297 -2.69 -3.65 10.27
C VAL A 297 -3.55 -4.80 9.74
N PHE A 298 -4.86 -4.72 9.91
CA PHE A 298 -5.78 -5.73 9.41
C PHE A 298 -5.72 -5.85 7.89
N LEU A 299 -5.73 -4.73 7.18
CA LEU A 299 -5.66 -4.68 5.72
C LEU A 299 -4.33 -5.24 5.21
N PHE A 300 -3.21 -4.88 5.85
CA PHE A 300 -1.88 -5.42 5.53
C PHE A 300 -1.82 -6.95 5.72
N VAL A 301 -2.31 -7.45 6.85
CA VAL A 301 -2.38 -8.88 7.14
C VAL A 301 -3.28 -9.61 6.15
N PHE A 302 -4.43 -9.04 5.82
CA PHE A 302 -5.37 -9.59 4.85
C PHE A 302 -4.76 -9.67 3.45
N ILE A 303 -4.14 -8.60 2.97
CA ILE A 303 -3.49 -8.57 1.65
C ILE A 303 -2.37 -9.63 1.59
N ASN A 304 -1.50 -9.69 2.60
CA ASN A 304 -0.44 -10.68 2.64
C ASN A 304 -1.01 -12.12 2.63
N LEU A 305 -2.09 -12.38 3.38
CA LEU A 305 -2.75 -13.68 3.37
C LEU A 305 -3.26 -14.05 1.98
N VAL A 306 -3.90 -13.10 1.28
CA VAL A 306 -4.40 -13.32 -0.09
C VAL A 306 -3.24 -13.60 -1.04
N VAL A 307 -2.15 -12.83 -0.96
CA VAL A 307 -0.96 -13.05 -1.80
C VAL A 307 -0.32 -14.41 -1.51
N ASP A 308 -0.18 -14.80 -0.25
CA ASP A 308 0.37 -16.12 0.13
C ASP A 308 -0.48 -17.27 -0.41
N ILE A 309 -1.80 -17.14 -0.36
CA ILE A 309 -2.72 -18.13 -0.94
C ILE A 309 -2.57 -18.18 -2.47
N CYS A 310 -2.51 -17.03 -3.14
CA CYS A 310 -2.28 -16.98 -4.59
C CYS A 310 -0.95 -17.64 -4.97
N LEU A 311 0.12 -17.39 -4.20
CA LEU A 311 1.42 -18.00 -4.42
C LEU A 311 1.43 -19.52 -4.22
N LEU A 312 0.65 -20.01 -3.29
CA LEU A 312 0.51 -21.45 -3.06
C LEU A 312 -0.06 -22.19 -4.30
N TYR A 313 -0.92 -21.48 -5.07
CA TYR A 313 -1.51 -22.04 -6.30
C TYR A 313 -0.62 -21.84 -7.54
N THR A 314 0.24 -20.81 -7.55
CA THR A 314 1.06 -20.47 -8.70
C THR A 314 2.48 -21.02 -8.63
N SER A 315 2.95 -21.40 -7.43
CA SER A 315 4.28 -21.98 -7.22
C SER A 315 4.34 -23.43 -7.74
N PRO A 316 5.31 -23.80 -8.59
CA PRO A 316 5.48 -25.17 -9.03
C PRO A 316 5.74 -26.06 -7.81
N SER A 317 5.02 -27.19 -7.75
CA SER A 317 5.16 -28.18 -6.68
C SER A 317 6.62 -28.68 -6.59
N PRO A 318 7.18 -28.94 -5.41
CA PRO A 318 8.47 -29.60 -5.28
C PRO A 318 8.55 -30.94 -6.02
N ARG A 319 7.41 -31.56 -6.32
CA ARG A 319 7.31 -32.79 -7.15
C ARG A 319 7.59 -32.53 -8.62
N ASP A 320 7.27 -31.35 -9.15
CA ASP A 320 7.54 -30.99 -10.55
C ASP A 320 9.04 -30.71 -10.75
N LEU A 321 9.74 -30.26 -9.71
CA LEU A 321 11.19 -30.06 -9.71
C LEU A 321 11.97 -31.38 -9.60
N SER A 322 11.39 -32.43 -8.99
CA SER A 322 12.03 -33.73 -8.83
C SER A 322 12.00 -34.56 -10.14
N THR A 323 10.96 -34.39 -10.94
CA THR A 323 10.84 -35.08 -12.26
C THR A 323 11.76 -34.47 -13.32
N SER A 324 12.20 -33.22 -13.17
CA SER A 324 13.17 -32.59 -14.09
C SER A 324 14.63 -32.97 -13.80
N ARG A 325 14.91 -33.71 -12.71
CA ARG A 325 16.24 -34.14 -12.29
C ARG A 325 16.51 -35.65 -12.50
N MET A 326 15.75 -36.33 -13.37
CA MET A 326 16.17 -37.66 -13.76
C MET A 326 17.42 -37.56 -14.65
N PRO A 327 18.59 -38.07 -14.22
CA PRO A 327 19.71 -38.19 -15.14
C PRO A 327 19.30 -39.25 -16.19
N SER A 328 19.43 -38.89 -17.45
CA SER A 328 19.44 -39.85 -18.53
C SER A 328 20.67 -40.76 -18.34
N SER A 329 20.51 -41.84 -17.59
CA SER A 329 21.45 -42.92 -17.59
C SER A 329 21.11 -43.82 -18.79
N ALA A 330 21.82 -43.65 -19.86
CA ALA A 330 22.24 -44.73 -20.79
C ALA A 330 23.28 -44.12 -21.77
#